data_e013ccdd75a396619de588d2dbfdca70
#
_entry.id   e013ccdd75a396619de588d2dbfdca70
#
_cell.length_a   1.000
_cell.length_b   1.000
_cell.length_c   1.000
_cell.angle_alpha   90.00
_cell.angle_beta   90.00
_cell.angle_gamma   90.00
#
_symmetry.space_group_name_H-M   'P 1'
#
loop_
_entity.id
_entity.type
_entity.pdbx_description
1 polymer ?
#
loop_
_entity_poly.entity_id
_entity_poly.type
_entity_poly.pdbx_seq_one_letter_code
_entity_poly.pdbx_strand_id
1 'polypeptide(L)'
;MTFYLEMRNLVLGHRAINNSYLDRFKSGDLTDEDLEEFAIEFYNFARFFPRILVSQLVNTEDETVADELTKVLYSELGDGRTHLRHELLYRDFLRSIGIDVHRAMSRPMLPSTWAYIEGMEQLYSDGNHAKALGASFGLENMAITMWDHLIPGLTYLKKARYPHMDITYFTFHRQLESTHEEAMEQAVAAVESTTNTGMSEQEKDDFRYGVNTVLGYLENFWMGLERRGSLDHEPHEIHHHAA
;
A
#
# COMPACT_ATOMS: atom_id res chain seq x y z
N MET A 1 -17.40 -11.27 19.36
CA MET A 1 -16.47 -11.02 18.24
C MET A 1 -15.14 -10.66 18.88
N THR A 2 -14.04 -11.25 18.47
CA THR A 2 -12.71 -10.87 18.99
C THR A 2 -12.32 -9.51 18.44
N PHE A 3 -11.46 -8.78 19.13
CA PHE A 3 -10.97 -7.47 18.68
C PHE A 3 -10.29 -7.56 17.31
N TYR A 4 -9.51 -8.59 17.07
CA TYR A 4 -8.93 -8.91 15.77
C TYR A 4 -9.98 -8.94 14.64
N LEU A 5 -11.05 -9.71 14.81
CA LEU A 5 -12.11 -9.81 13.79
C LEU A 5 -12.87 -8.48 13.57
N GLU A 6 -13.04 -7.70 14.63
CA GLU A 6 -13.64 -6.36 14.54
C GLU A 6 -12.76 -5.46 13.64
N MET A 7 -11.45 -5.44 13.90
CA MET A 7 -10.52 -4.62 13.13
C MET A 7 -10.37 -5.10 11.69
N ARG A 8 -10.34 -6.41 11.47
CA ARG A 8 -10.33 -6.98 10.11
C ARG A 8 -11.58 -6.59 9.32
N ASN A 9 -12.76 -6.64 9.93
CA ASN A 9 -13.99 -6.19 9.29
C ASN A 9 -13.99 -4.68 8.99
N LEU A 10 -13.41 -3.86 9.87
CA LEU A 10 -13.21 -2.44 9.61
C LEU A 10 -12.35 -2.22 8.37
N VAL A 11 -11.22 -2.92 8.26
CA VAL A 11 -10.34 -2.85 7.09
C VAL A 11 -11.08 -3.23 5.82
N LEU A 12 -11.75 -4.40 5.81
CA LEU A 12 -12.45 -4.91 4.63
C LEU A 12 -13.63 -4.04 4.19
N GLY A 13 -14.24 -3.28 5.10
CA GLY A 13 -15.30 -2.31 4.79
C GLY A 13 -14.80 -0.92 4.40
N HIS A 14 -13.50 -0.65 4.49
CA HIS A 14 -12.98 0.71 4.32
C HIS A 14 -12.91 1.14 2.84
N ARG A 15 -13.08 2.45 2.61
CA ARG A 15 -13.01 3.06 1.26
C ARG A 15 -11.61 3.02 0.64
N ALA A 16 -10.58 2.78 1.42
CA ALA A 16 -9.22 2.55 0.91
C ALA A 16 -9.13 1.40 -0.10
N ILE A 17 -10.03 0.41 0.02
CA ILE A 17 -10.08 -0.78 -0.87
C ILE A 17 -11.44 -0.96 -1.56
N ASN A 18 -12.42 -0.12 -1.24
CA ASN A 18 -13.75 -0.12 -1.87
C ASN A 18 -14.01 1.27 -2.46
N ASN A 19 -13.45 1.55 -3.64
CA ASN A 19 -13.55 2.87 -4.28
C ASN A 19 -13.57 2.75 -5.80
N SER A 20 -14.04 3.83 -6.46
CA SER A 20 -14.21 3.89 -7.91
C SER A 20 -12.91 3.72 -8.69
N TYR A 21 -11.78 4.21 -8.17
CA TYR A 21 -10.50 4.06 -8.83
C TYR A 21 -10.08 2.60 -8.96
N LEU A 22 -10.16 1.84 -7.86
CA LEU A 22 -9.84 0.41 -7.86
C LEU A 22 -10.82 -0.42 -8.70
N ASP A 23 -12.12 -0.05 -8.72
CA ASP A 23 -13.12 -0.70 -9.58
C ASP A 23 -12.80 -0.48 -11.06
N ARG A 24 -12.46 0.75 -11.44
CA ARG A 24 -12.03 1.12 -12.79
C ARG A 24 -10.72 0.43 -13.16
N PHE A 25 -9.77 0.37 -12.23
CA PHE A 25 -8.51 -0.36 -12.42
C PHE A 25 -8.77 -1.84 -12.69
N LYS A 26 -9.60 -2.50 -11.87
CA LYS A 26 -9.95 -3.91 -11.99
C LYS A 26 -10.56 -4.28 -13.33
N SER A 27 -11.39 -3.39 -13.88
CA SER A 27 -11.99 -3.58 -15.20
C SER A 27 -11.02 -3.36 -16.37
N GLY A 28 -9.83 -2.81 -16.10
CA GLY A 28 -8.85 -2.41 -17.13
C GLY A 28 -9.25 -1.13 -17.86
N ASP A 29 -10.18 -0.35 -17.31
CA ASP A 29 -10.62 0.95 -17.83
C ASP A 29 -9.66 2.07 -17.39
N LEU A 30 -8.42 1.97 -17.91
CA LEU A 30 -7.35 2.94 -17.69
C LEU A 30 -6.79 3.39 -19.04
N THR A 31 -6.48 4.67 -19.16
CA THR A 31 -5.68 5.19 -20.26
C THR A 31 -4.21 4.81 -20.08
N ASP A 32 -3.37 5.09 -21.07
CA ASP A 32 -1.93 4.88 -20.96
C ASP A 32 -1.32 5.87 -19.95
N GLU A 33 -1.87 7.08 -19.87
CA GLU A 33 -1.52 8.11 -18.89
C GLU A 33 -1.91 7.69 -17.47
N ASP A 34 -3.09 7.13 -17.26
CA ASP A 34 -3.52 6.59 -15.96
C ASP A 34 -2.57 5.48 -15.48
N LEU A 35 -2.18 4.57 -16.40
CA LEU A 35 -1.25 3.50 -16.07
C LEU A 35 0.15 4.03 -15.73
N GLU A 36 0.65 5.01 -16.50
CA GLU A 36 1.95 5.65 -16.21
C GLU A 36 1.92 6.36 -14.86
N GLU A 37 0.85 7.11 -14.57
CA GLU A 37 0.69 7.82 -13.31
C GLU A 37 0.66 6.85 -12.13
N PHE A 38 -0.18 5.82 -12.19
CA PHE A 38 -0.21 4.75 -11.19
C PHE A 38 1.16 4.12 -10.99
N ALA A 39 1.82 3.74 -12.08
CA ALA A 39 3.09 3.03 -12.00
C ALA A 39 4.18 3.87 -11.32
N ILE A 40 4.23 5.18 -11.58
CA ILE A 40 5.21 6.08 -10.97
C ILE A 40 4.87 6.36 -9.50
N GLU A 41 3.63 6.68 -9.21
CA GLU A 41 3.22 7.07 -7.85
C GLU A 41 3.26 5.88 -6.88
N PHE A 42 2.82 4.70 -7.32
CA PHE A 42 2.90 3.49 -6.50
C PHE A 42 4.36 3.03 -6.30
N TYR A 43 5.24 3.19 -7.31
CA TYR A 43 6.67 2.94 -7.13
C TYR A 43 7.29 3.86 -6.07
N ASN A 44 6.89 5.12 -6.06
CA ASN A 44 7.38 6.06 -5.06
C ASN A 44 6.99 5.64 -3.64
N PHE A 45 5.78 5.11 -3.43
CA PHE A 45 5.39 4.51 -2.15
C PHE A 45 6.21 3.22 -1.88
N ALA A 46 6.18 2.24 -2.79
CA ALA A 46 6.75 0.92 -2.59
C ALA A 46 8.26 0.97 -2.22
N ARG A 47 9.04 1.86 -2.85
CA ARG A 47 10.48 1.98 -2.55
C ARG A 47 10.79 2.54 -1.15
N PHE A 48 9.84 3.24 -0.51
CA PHE A 48 10.02 3.75 0.85
C PHE A 48 9.55 2.77 1.92
N PHE A 49 8.69 1.83 1.58
CA PHE A 49 8.04 0.96 2.55
C PHE A 49 9.01 0.19 3.46
N PRO A 50 10.12 -0.43 2.98
CA PRO A 50 11.07 -1.09 3.88
C PRO A 50 11.69 -0.16 4.93
N ARG A 51 11.88 1.13 4.60
CA ARG A 51 12.40 2.13 5.56
C ARG A 51 11.37 2.50 6.61
N ILE A 52 10.10 2.56 6.22
CA ILE A 52 8.97 2.81 7.11
C ILE A 52 8.86 1.66 8.13
N LEU A 53 8.98 0.41 7.70
CA LEU A 53 9.03 -0.76 8.60
C LEU A 53 10.18 -0.69 9.60
N VAL A 54 11.37 -0.26 9.16
CA VAL A 54 12.52 -0.07 10.07
C VAL A 54 12.20 0.98 11.14
N SER A 55 11.50 2.06 10.81
CA SER A 55 11.11 3.09 11.78
C SER A 55 10.21 2.53 12.88
N GLN A 56 9.29 1.63 12.55
CA GLN A 56 8.48 0.94 13.54
C GLN A 56 9.33 -0.02 14.39
N LEU A 57 10.16 -0.83 13.74
CA LEU A 57 11.00 -1.82 14.43
C LEU A 57 11.90 -1.19 15.50
N VAL A 58 12.51 -0.03 15.19
CA VAL A 58 13.37 0.70 16.15
C VAL A 58 12.59 1.14 17.40
N ASN A 59 11.30 1.38 17.30
CA ASN A 59 10.45 1.83 18.41
C ASN A 59 9.66 0.68 19.06
N THR A 60 9.84 -0.56 18.62
CA THR A 60 9.09 -1.73 19.15
C THR A 60 9.88 -2.37 20.29
N GLU A 61 9.28 -2.40 21.50
CA GLU A 61 9.87 -3.00 22.71
C GLU A 61 9.48 -4.48 22.88
N ASP A 62 8.34 -4.91 22.35
CA ASP A 62 7.88 -6.31 22.44
C ASP A 62 8.66 -7.17 21.44
N GLU A 63 9.39 -8.17 21.94
CA GLU A 63 10.26 -9.05 21.14
C GLU A 63 9.46 -9.87 20.12
N THR A 64 8.23 -10.28 20.44
CA THR A 64 7.40 -11.06 19.50
C THR A 64 6.90 -10.18 18.36
N VAL A 65 6.47 -8.96 18.66
CA VAL A 65 6.09 -7.98 17.63
C VAL A 65 7.30 -7.65 16.76
N ALA A 66 8.50 -7.44 17.35
CA ALA A 66 9.73 -7.19 16.63
C ALA A 66 10.10 -8.35 15.68
N ASP A 67 9.90 -9.60 16.12
CA ASP A 67 10.12 -10.78 15.29
C ASP A 67 9.18 -10.79 14.07
N GLU A 68 7.88 -10.52 14.27
CA GLU A 68 6.91 -10.51 13.17
C GLU A 68 7.21 -9.38 12.15
N LEU A 69 7.51 -8.17 12.63
CA LEU A 69 7.94 -7.07 11.77
C LEU A 69 9.23 -7.39 11.00
N THR A 70 10.16 -8.09 11.63
CA THR A 70 11.42 -8.52 11.00
C THR A 70 11.16 -9.52 9.88
N LYS A 71 10.18 -10.42 10.01
CA LYS A 71 9.79 -11.37 8.94
C LYS A 71 9.27 -10.62 7.72
N VAL A 72 8.37 -9.63 7.93
CA VAL A 72 7.87 -8.80 6.84
C VAL A 72 9.01 -8.03 6.17
N LEU A 73 9.88 -7.37 6.94
CA LEU A 73 11.03 -6.63 6.41
C LEU A 73 11.99 -7.55 5.65
N TYR A 74 12.25 -8.76 6.15
CA TYR A 74 13.12 -9.73 5.48
C TYR A 74 12.55 -10.18 4.14
N SER A 75 11.23 -10.39 4.07
CA SER A 75 10.49 -10.67 2.84
C SER A 75 10.61 -9.51 1.84
N GLU A 76 10.38 -8.25 2.27
CA GLU A 76 10.54 -7.05 1.43
C GLU A 76 11.95 -6.94 0.82
N LEU A 77 12.96 -7.40 1.56
CA LEU A 77 14.35 -7.43 1.11
C LEU A 77 14.70 -8.68 0.30
N GLY A 78 13.74 -9.54 -0.04
CA GLY A 78 13.85 -10.68 -0.95
C GLY A 78 14.28 -11.99 -0.30
N ASP A 79 14.08 -12.21 0.99
CA ASP A 79 14.41 -13.45 1.72
C ASP A 79 15.86 -13.93 1.50
N GLY A 80 16.79 -12.99 1.52
CA GLY A 80 18.20 -13.28 1.23
C GLY A 80 18.54 -13.47 -0.27
N ARG A 81 17.55 -13.35 -1.17
CA ARG A 81 17.68 -13.48 -2.63
C ARG A 81 17.52 -12.11 -3.29
N THR A 82 18.62 -11.46 -3.64
CA THR A 82 18.63 -10.09 -4.15
C THR A 82 17.66 -9.85 -5.30
N HIS A 83 17.49 -10.82 -6.21
CA HIS A 83 16.61 -10.70 -7.37
C HIS A 83 15.11 -10.76 -7.02
N LEU A 84 14.76 -11.15 -5.80
CA LEU A 84 13.39 -11.14 -5.27
C LEU A 84 13.10 -9.92 -4.38
N ARG A 85 14.03 -8.98 -4.27
CA ARG A 85 13.72 -7.71 -3.57
C ARG A 85 12.55 -7.04 -4.25
N HIS A 86 11.55 -6.69 -3.47
CA HIS A 86 10.28 -6.17 -4.01
C HIS A 86 10.47 -4.91 -4.84
N GLU A 87 11.37 -4.03 -4.40
CA GLU A 87 11.71 -2.81 -5.17
C GLU A 87 12.31 -3.14 -6.55
N LEU A 88 13.13 -4.20 -6.68
CA LEU A 88 13.69 -4.62 -7.96
C LEU A 88 12.62 -5.23 -8.87
N LEU A 89 11.72 -6.04 -8.33
CA LEU A 89 10.57 -6.57 -9.09
C LEU A 89 9.69 -5.44 -9.64
N TYR A 90 9.49 -4.37 -8.84
CA TYR A 90 8.74 -3.22 -9.33
C TYR A 90 9.47 -2.45 -10.43
N ARG A 91 10.79 -2.31 -10.35
CA ARG A 91 11.59 -1.72 -11.43
C ARG A 91 11.47 -2.51 -12.74
N ASP A 92 11.37 -3.83 -12.66
CA ASP A 92 11.19 -4.67 -13.85
C ASP A 92 9.80 -4.44 -14.46
N PHE A 93 8.75 -4.24 -13.63
CA PHE A 93 7.45 -3.78 -14.11
C PHE A 93 7.55 -2.44 -14.84
N LEU A 94 8.17 -1.40 -14.24
CA LEU A 94 8.33 -0.09 -14.87
C LEU A 94 9.01 -0.19 -16.25
N ARG A 95 10.14 -0.89 -16.33
CA ARG A 95 10.87 -1.09 -17.57
C ARG A 95 10.03 -1.81 -18.63
N SER A 96 9.24 -2.80 -18.21
CA SER A 96 8.41 -3.60 -19.10
C SER A 96 7.30 -2.83 -19.81
N ILE A 97 6.90 -1.69 -19.24
CA ILE A 97 5.93 -0.75 -19.81
C ILE A 97 6.59 0.53 -20.36
N GLY A 98 7.93 0.54 -20.49
CA GLY A 98 8.69 1.62 -21.12
C GLY A 98 8.98 2.81 -20.20
N ILE A 99 8.80 2.69 -18.89
CA ILE A 99 9.11 3.77 -17.93
C ILE A 99 10.55 3.64 -17.44
N ASP A 100 11.32 4.72 -17.62
CA ASP A 100 12.66 4.83 -17.05
C ASP A 100 12.61 5.04 -15.54
N VAL A 101 13.37 4.23 -14.79
CA VAL A 101 13.36 4.26 -13.31
C VAL A 101 13.88 5.60 -12.78
N HIS A 102 14.90 6.22 -13.42
CA HIS A 102 15.40 7.51 -12.98
C HIS A 102 14.37 8.61 -13.20
N ARG A 103 13.64 8.55 -14.32
CA ARG A 103 12.51 9.45 -14.57
C ARG A 103 11.43 9.29 -13.49
N ALA A 104 11.05 8.06 -13.15
CA ALA A 104 10.08 7.79 -12.09
C ALA A 104 10.52 8.35 -10.73
N MET A 105 11.82 8.22 -10.40
CA MET A 105 12.39 8.72 -9.13
C MET A 105 12.53 10.25 -9.07
N SER A 106 12.74 10.91 -10.19
CA SER A 106 13.00 12.35 -10.28
C SER A 106 11.74 13.19 -10.50
N ARG A 107 10.65 12.55 -10.92
CA ARG A 107 9.37 13.23 -11.10
C ARG A 107 8.82 13.69 -9.75
N PRO A 108 8.32 14.94 -9.62
CA PRO A 108 7.60 15.36 -8.42
C PRO A 108 6.40 14.44 -8.17
N MET A 109 6.31 13.93 -6.94
CA MET A 109 5.17 13.11 -6.51
C MET A 109 3.89 13.95 -6.44
N LEU A 110 2.75 13.30 -6.61
CA LEU A 110 1.47 13.91 -6.27
C LEU A 110 1.44 14.29 -4.78
N PRO A 111 0.77 15.39 -4.41
CA PRO A 111 0.62 15.75 -2.99
C PRO A 111 0.01 14.63 -2.14
N SER A 112 -0.90 13.83 -2.72
CA SER A 112 -1.51 12.67 -2.04
C SER A 112 -0.51 11.54 -1.81
N THR A 113 0.41 11.28 -2.74
CA THR A 113 1.47 10.28 -2.58
C THR A 113 2.47 10.71 -1.51
N TRP A 114 2.87 11.99 -1.54
CA TRP A 114 3.75 12.54 -0.51
C TRP A 114 3.11 12.46 0.88
N ALA A 115 1.83 12.88 1.00
CA ALA A 115 1.10 12.81 2.27
C ALA A 115 0.95 11.37 2.78
N TYR A 116 0.80 10.38 1.88
CA TYR A 116 0.74 8.96 2.24
C TYR A 116 2.08 8.49 2.82
N ILE A 117 3.19 8.77 2.14
CA ILE A 117 4.53 8.34 2.58
C ILE A 117 4.90 9.01 3.92
N GLU A 118 4.76 10.34 4.01
CA GLU A 118 5.07 11.12 5.21
C GLU A 118 4.18 10.72 6.38
N GLY A 119 2.87 10.54 6.13
CA GLY A 119 1.92 10.13 7.15
C GLY A 119 2.21 8.71 7.67
N MET A 120 2.58 7.78 6.80
CA MET A 120 3.03 6.45 7.22
C MET A 120 4.33 6.52 8.04
N GLU A 121 5.32 7.30 7.60
CA GLU A 121 6.58 7.44 8.33
C GLU A 121 6.34 7.99 9.74
N GLN A 122 5.47 9.00 9.88
CA GLN A 122 5.07 9.54 11.18
C GLN A 122 4.34 8.51 12.04
N LEU A 123 3.40 7.78 11.46
CA LEU A 123 2.56 6.81 12.18
C LEU A 123 3.35 5.59 12.65
N TYR A 124 4.25 5.08 11.80
CA TYR A 124 5.09 3.93 12.13
C TYR A 124 6.24 4.29 13.09
N SER A 125 6.65 5.55 13.13
CA SER A 125 7.63 6.04 14.11
C SER A 125 7.00 6.61 15.38
N ASP A 126 5.67 6.57 15.53
CA ASP A 126 4.99 7.02 16.75
C ASP A 126 5.45 6.19 17.96
N GLY A 127 5.80 6.84 19.06
CA GLY A 127 6.15 6.17 20.31
C GLY A 127 4.97 5.44 20.96
N ASN A 128 3.76 5.59 20.46
CA ASN A 128 2.60 4.80 20.85
C ASN A 128 2.54 3.49 20.02
N HIS A 129 3.01 2.41 20.60
CA HIS A 129 3.11 1.10 19.95
C HIS A 129 1.77 0.59 19.42
N ALA A 130 0.66 0.86 20.10
CA ALA A 130 -0.66 0.42 19.66
C ALA A 130 -1.09 1.11 18.36
N LYS A 131 -0.78 2.41 18.20
CA LYS A 131 -1.04 3.13 16.95
C LYS A 131 -0.21 2.58 15.79
N ALA A 132 1.09 2.40 16.00
CA ALA A 132 1.99 1.88 14.98
C ALA A 132 1.60 0.45 14.57
N LEU A 133 1.27 -0.42 15.52
CA LEU A 133 0.80 -1.78 15.26
C LEU A 133 -0.53 -1.77 14.51
N GLY A 134 -1.47 -0.89 14.89
CA GLY A 134 -2.73 -0.71 14.18
C GLY A 134 -2.53 -0.28 12.73
N ALA A 135 -1.55 0.58 12.45
CA ALA A 135 -1.21 0.98 11.09
C ALA A 135 -0.67 -0.18 10.25
N SER A 136 0.27 -0.96 10.78
CA SER A 136 0.78 -2.17 10.13
C SER A 136 -0.33 -3.18 9.87
N PHE A 137 -1.17 -3.43 10.89
CA PHE A 137 -2.33 -4.30 10.74
C PHE A 137 -3.27 -3.84 9.61
N GLY A 138 -3.59 -2.54 9.56
CA GLY A 138 -4.46 -1.97 8.52
C GLY A 138 -3.89 -2.17 7.13
N LEU A 139 -2.59 -1.96 6.95
CA LEU A 139 -1.92 -2.11 5.67
C LEU A 139 -1.86 -3.56 5.19
N GLU A 140 -1.43 -4.48 6.05
CA GLU A 140 -1.28 -5.89 5.67
C GLU A 140 -2.65 -6.56 5.43
N ASN A 141 -3.66 -6.26 6.26
CA ASN A 141 -5.00 -6.86 6.10
C ASN A 141 -5.82 -6.31 4.93
N MET A 142 -5.45 -5.15 4.35
CA MET A 142 -6.10 -4.65 3.14
C MET A 142 -5.46 -5.18 1.85
N ALA A 143 -4.22 -5.65 1.92
CA ALA A 143 -3.37 -5.90 0.76
C ALA A 143 -3.94 -6.96 -0.19
N ILE A 144 -4.44 -8.08 0.31
CA ILE A 144 -5.06 -9.14 -0.50
C ILE A 144 -6.18 -8.57 -1.38
N THR A 145 -7.09 -7.78 -0.79
CA THR A 145 -8.21 -7.18 -1.53
C THR A 145 -7.71 -6.17 -2.56
N MET A 146 -6.70 -5.38 -2.22
CA MET A 146 -6.07 -4.45 -3.15
C MET A 146 -5.47 -5.18 -4.36
N TRP A 147 -4.70 -6.24 -4.13
CA TRP A 147 -4.13 -7.05 -5.23
C TRP A 147 -5.19 -7.69 -6.10
N ASP A 148 -6.31 -8.13 -5.51
CA ASP A 148 -7.46 -8.69 -6.23
C ASP A 148 -8.22 -7.66 -7.10
N HIS A 149 -7.93 -6.36 -6.94
CA HIS A 149 -8.33 -5.31 -7.87
C HIS A 149 -7.25 -5.02 -8.91
N LEU A 150 -5.98 -4.91 -8.51
CA LEU A 150 -4.90 -4.49 -9.41
C LEU A 150 -4.52 -5.57 -10.42
N ILE A 151 -4.39 -6.83 -10.00
CA ILE A 151 -3.91 -7.93 -10.87
C ILE A 151 -4.83 -8.19 -12.06
N PRO A 152 -6.17 -8.27 -11.92
CA PRO A 152 -7.06 -8.44 -13.08
C PRO A 152 -6.92 -7.31 -14.11
N GLY A 153 -6.86 -6.05 -13.66
CA GLY A 153 -6.67 -4.89 -14.54
C GLY A 153 -5.35 -4.93 -15.30
N LEU A 154 -4.24 -5.17 -14.59
CA LEU A 154 -2.93 -5.33 -15.22
C LEU A 154 -2.89 -6.52 -16.19
N THR A 155 -3.56 -7.61 -15.86
CA THR A 155 -3.67 -8.78 -16.75
C THR A 155 -4.44 -8.44 -18.04
N TYR A 156 -5.52 -7.65 -17.91
CA TYR A 156 -6.26 -7.16 -19.07
C TYR A 156 -5.38 -6.25 -19.93
N LEU A 157 -4.73 -5.24 -19.34
CA LEU A 157 -3.85 -4.30 -20.03
C LEU A 157 -2.68 -4.99 -20.72
N LYS A 158 -2.08 -6.00 -20.06
CA LYS A 158 -1.04 -6.84 -20.64
C LYS A 158 -1.50 -7.52 -21.93
N LYS A 159 -2.70 -8.08 -21.93
CA LYS A 159 -3.26 -8.75 -23.12
C LYS A 159 -3.64 -7.77 -24.23
N ALA A 160 -4.21 -6.63 -23.85
CA ALA A 160 -4.78 -5.68 -24.79
C ALA A 160 -3.75 -4.74 -25.44
N ARG A 161 -2.75 -4.26 -24.66
CA ARG A 161 -1.86 -3.16 -25.08
C ARG A 161 -0.38 -3.37 -24.76
N TYR A 162 -0.04 -4.13 -23.72
CA TYR A 162 1.34 -4.26 -23.21
C TYR A 162 1.78 -5.73 -23.13
N PRO A 163 1.97 -6.45 -24.26
CA PRO A 163 2.20 -7.90 -24.25
C PRO A 163 3.48 -8.32 -23.49
N HIS A 164 4.42 -7.39 -23.29
CA HIS A 164 5.67 -7.61 -22.56
C HIS A 164 5.63 -7.14 -21.10
N MET A 165 4.47 -6.64 -20.62
CA MET A 165 4.32 -6.18 -19.24
C MET A 165 4.70 -7.27 -18.25
N ASP A 166 5.58 -6.97 -17.32
CA ASP A 166 5.94 -7.87 -16.22
C ASP A 166 5.11 -7.52 -14.98
N ILE A 167 4.21 -8.42 -14.60
CA ILE A 167 3.36 -8.24 -13.41
C ILE A 167 3.83 -9.07 -12.23
N THR A 168 5.08 -9.56 -12.24
CA THR A 168 5.64 -10.43 -11.21
C THR A 168 5.59 -9.79 -9.83
N TYR A 169 5.88 -8.49 -9.69
CA TYR A 169 5.76 -7.77 -8.43
C TYR A 169 4.40 -7.98 -7.78
N PHE A 170 3.33 -7.77 -8.52
CA PHE A 170 1.94 -7.84 -8.02
C PHE A 170 1.53 -9.27 -7.67
N THR A 171 1.82 -10.23 -8.56
CA THR A 171 1.45 -11.63 -8.33
C THR A 171 2.29 -12.27 -7.23
N PHE A 172 3.54 -11.86 -7.06
CA PHE A 172 4.41 -12.30 -5.98
C PHE A 172 3.91 -11.81 -4.62
N HIS A 173 3.58 -10.52 -4.50
CA HIS A 173 2.97 -9.98 -3.29
C HIS A 173 1.68 -10.72 -2.94
N ARG A 174 0.78 -10.90 -3.90
CA ARG A 174 -0.48 -11.62 -3.65
C ARG A 174 -0.27 -13.03 -3.08
N GLN A 175 0.83 -13.70 -3.42
CA GLN A 175 1.18 -15.02 -2.87
C GLN A 175 1.74 -14.93 -1.45
N LEU A 176 2.43 -13.85 -1.11
CA LEU A 176 3.02 -13.65 0.21
C LEU A 176 2.05 -13.14 1.26
N GLU A 177 0.96 -12.48 0.86
CA GLU A 177 0.06 -11.75 1.76
C GLU A 177 -0.58 -12.62 2.86
N SER A 178 -0.85 -13.90 2.60
CA SER A 178 -1.34 -14.78 3.66
C SER A 178 -0.33 -14.93 4.81
N THR A 179 0.97 -14.91 4.50
CA THR A 179 2.04 -14.96 5.51
C THR A 179 2.15 -13.64 6.27
N HIS A 180 1.96 -12.51 5.59
CA HIS A 180 1.96 -11.18 6.21
C HIS A 180 0.74 -10.98 7.12
N GLU A 181 -0.47 -11.39 6.67
CA GLU A 181 -1.66 -11.41 7.54
C GLU A 181 -1.44 -12.24 8.79
N GLU A 182 -0.87 -13.46 8.67
CA GLU A 182 -0.54 -14.32 9.80
C GLU A 182 0.47 -13.67 10.75
N ALA A 183 1.49 -12.97 10.24
CA ALA A 183 2.45 -12.25 11.06
C ALA A 183 1.77 -11.15 11.89
N MET A 184 0.87 -10.38 11.27
CA MET A 184 0.11 -9.34 11.98
C MET A 184 -0.89 -9.93 13.00
N GLU A 185 -1.52 -11.06 12.70
CA GLU A 185 -2.36 -11.78 13.68
C GLU A 185 -1.55 -12.19 14.91
N GLN A 186 -0.35 -12.73 14.70
CA GLN A 186 0.54 -13.13 15.79
C GLN A 186 1.04 -11.92 16.59
N ALA A 187 1.39 -10.81 15.93
CA ALA A 187 1.79 -9.59 16.61
C ALA A 187 0.65 -9.02 17.49
N VAL A 188 -0.58 -8.99 17.01
CA VAL A 188 -1.75 -8.56 17.80
C VAL A 188 -2.00 -9.51 18.97
N ALA A 189 -1.94 -10.82 18.73
CA ALA A 189 -2.11 -11.83 19.78
C ALA A 189 -1.03 -11.74 20.87
N ALA A 190 0.22 -11.41 20.50
CA ALA A 190 1.30 -11.18 21.45
C ALA A 190 0.97 -10.02 22.39
N VAL A 191 0.56 -8.88 21.86
CA VAL A 191 0.18 -7.72 22.68
C VAL A 191 -1.04 -8.02 23.55
N GLU A 192 -2.05 -8.75 23.04
CA GLU A 192 -3.21 -9.18 23.83
C GLU A 192 -2.84 -10.16 24.96
N SER A 193 -1.78 -10.95 24.81
CA SER A 193 -1.36 -11.96 25.79
C SER A 193 -0.35 -11.47 26.82
N THR A 194 0.44 -10.46 26.51
CA THR A 194 1.51 -9.91 27.38
C THR A 194 0.95 -9.30 28.66
N THR A 195 -0.29 -8.82 28.62
CA THR A 195 -1.02 -8.38 29.80
C THR A 195 -2.02 -9.45 30.22
N ASN A 196 -2.08 -9.83 31.49
CA ASN A 196 -3.08 -10.78 32.02
C ASN A 196 -4.55 -10.36 31.75
N THR A 197 -4.77 -9.19 31.18
CA THR A 197 -6.09 -8.57 30.92
C THR A 197 -6.33 -8.24 29.45
N GLY A 198 -5.38 -8.55 28.54
CA GLY A 198 -5.44 -8.12 27.14
C GLY A 198 -5.13 -6.63 26.97
N MET A 199 -5.30 -6.10 25.74
CA MET A 199 -5.21 -4.66 25.48
C MET A 199 -6.23 -3.89 26.35
N SER A 200 -5.77 -2.80 26.96
CA SER A 200 -6.66 -1.83 27.60
C SER A 200 -7.57 -1.15 26.56
N GLU A 201 -8.69 -0.56 26.99
CA GLU A 201 -9.57 0.17 26.06
C GLU A 201 -8.85 1.35 25.38
N GLN A 202 -7.91 2.00 26.07
CA GLN A 202 -7.09 3.07 25.46
C GLN A 202 -6.17 2.51 24.36
N GLU A 203 -5.52 1.37 24.57
CA GLU A 203 -4.68 0.74 23.55
C GLU A 203 -5.50 0.27 22.35
N LYS A 204 -6.72 -0.24 22.58
CA LYS A 204 -7.65 -0.56 21.47
C LYS A 204 -8.07 0.66 20.69
N ASP A 205 -8.32 1.79 21.35
CA ASP A 205 -8.67 3.03 20.68
C ASP A 205 -7.48 3.60 19.89
N ASP A 206 -6.27 3.52 20.44
CA ASP A 206 -5.03 3.90 19.76
C ASP A 206 -4.76 2.99 18.55
N PHE A 207 -4.99 1.70 18.68
CA PHE A 207 -4.90 0.73 17.58
C PHE A 207 -5.91 1.06 16.46
N ARG A 208 -7.18 1.29 16.81
CA ARG A 208 -8.22 1.70 15.85
C ARG A 208 -7.84 3.00 15.13
N TYR A 209 -7.25 3.94 15.88
CA TYR A 209 -6.74 5.18 15.30
C TYR A 209 -5.67 4.89 14.24
N GLY A 210 -4.71 4.01 14.54
CA GLY A 210 -3.67 3.58 13.59
C GLY A 210 -4.25 2.98 12.32
N VAL A 211 -5.19 2.02 12.47
CA VAL A 211 -5.90 1.40 11.34
C VAL A 211 -6.59 2.44 10.47
N ASN A 212 -7.44 3.29 11.06
CA ASN A 212 -8.20 4.27 10.28
C ASN A 212 -7.30 5.32 9.64
N THR A 213 -6.21 5.70 10.30
CA THR A 213 -5.31 6.74 9.79
C THR A 213 -4.53 6.24 8.57
N VAL A 214 -3.94 5.04 8.63
CA VAL A 214 -3.21 4.48 7.47
C VAL A 214 -4.14 4.24 6.29
N LEU A 215 -5.35 3.72 6.54
CA LEU A 215 -6.35 3.52 5.48
C LEU A 215 -6.85 4.84 4.91
N GLY A 216 -7.00 5.87 5.73
CA GLY A 216 -7.32 7.23 5.26
C GLY A 216 -6.25 7.83 4.35
N TYR A 217 -4.98 7.61 4.65
CA TYR A 217 -3.87 8.01 3.76
C TYR A 217 -3.92 7.25 2.42
N LEU A 218 -4.19 5.95 2.46
CA LEU A 218 -4.32 5.13 1.25
C LEU A 218 -5.54 5.54 0.40
N GLU A 219 -6.70 5.80 1.04
CA GLU A 219 -7.87 6.34 0.34
C GLU A 219 -7.52 7.64 -0.39
N ASN A 220 -6.84 8.56 0.30
CA ASN A 220 -6.42 9.83 -0.29
C ASN A 220 -5.41 9.63 -1.44
N PHE A 221 -4.54 8.64 -1.37
CA PHE A 221 -3.64 8.26 -2.45
C PHE A 221 -4.42 7.88 -3.72
N TRP A 222 -5.41 6.99 -3.61
CA TRP A 222 -6.26 6.60 -4.75
C TRP A 222 -7.07 7.76 -5.31
N MET A 223 -7.63 8.61 -4.42
CA MET A 223 -8.35 9.82 -4.84
C MET A 223 -7.44 10.82 -5.59
N GLY A 224 -6.16 10.87 -5.25
CA GLY A 224 -5.18 11.69 -5.96
C GLY A 224 -4.98 11.23 -7.40
N LEU A 225 -4.85 9.92 -7.62
CA LEU A 225 -4.75 9.31 -8.93
C LEU A 225 -6.03 9.49 -9.75
N GLU A 226 -7.21 9.31 -9.13
CA GLU A 226 -8.51 9.51 -9.78
C GLU A 226 -8.71 10.95 -10.29
N ARG A 227 -8.34 11.95 -9.47
CA ARG A 227 -8.46 13.36 -9.86
C ARG A 227 -7.52 13.72 -11.00
N ARG A 228 -6.33 13.14 -11.02
CA ARG A 228 -5.36 13.39 -12.09
C ARG A 228 -5.90 12.91 -13.43
N GLY A 229 -6.38 11.67 -13.50
CA GLY A 229 -6.99 11.13 -14.72
C GLY A 229 -8.21 11.94 -15.19
N SER A 230 -9.00 12.50 -14.26
CA SER A 230 -10.16 13.34 -14.62
C SER A 230 -9.78 14.68 -15.24
N LEU A 231 -8.66 15.29 -14.80
CA LEU A 231 -8.20 16.58 -15.34
C LEU A 231 -7.68 16.46 -16.78
N ASP A 232 -7.12 15.32 -17.14
CA ASP A 232 -6.60 15.08 -18.49
C ASP A 232 -7.73 14.76 -19.51
N HIS A 233 -8.96 14.51 -19.02
CA HIS A 233 -10.15 14.25 -19.84
C HIS A 233 -11.07 15.47 -20.06
N GLU A 234 -10.81 16.63 -19.46
CA GLU A 234 -11.53 17.85 -19.82
C GLU A 234 -11.08 18.32 -21.22
N PRO A 235 -12.01 18.40 -22.21
CA PRO A 235 -11.65 18.94 -23.51
C PRO A 235 -11.23 20.39 -23.34
N HIS A 236 -10.04 20.74 -23.77
CA HIS A 236 -9.63 22.12 -23.91
C HIS A 236 -10.57 22.82 -24.87
N GLU A 237 -11.60 23.48 -24.38
CA GLU A 237 -12.39 24.43 -25.19
C GLU A 237 -11.45 25.56 -25.66
N ILE A 238 -11.03 25.43 -26.88
CA ILE A 238 -10.30 26.51 -27.55
C ILE A 238 -11.32 27.64 -27.80
N HIS A 239 -11.36 28.61 -26.89
CA HIS A 239 -12.05 29.87 -27.17
C HIS A 239 -11.35 30.58 -28.30
N HIS A 240 -11.84 30.39 -29.54
CA HIS A 240 -11.54 31.28 -30.65
C HIS A 240 -12.20 32.62 -30.35
N HIS A 241 -11.45 33.56 -29.81
CA HIS A 241 -11.81 34.96 -29.89
C HIS A 241 -11.64 35.37 -31.34
N ALA A 242 -12.75 35.44 -32.08
CA ALA A 242 -12.81 36.15 -33.36
C ALA A 242 -12.70 37.67 -33.08
N ALA A 243 -11.69 38.28 -33.63
CA ALA A 243 -11.54 39.73 -33.72
C ALA A 243 -12.39 40.30 -34.88
#